data_53814354762892e19a1e3d7405bec493
#
_entry.id   53814354762892e19a1e3d7405bec493
#
_cell.length_a   1.000
_cell.length_b   1.000
_cell.length_c   1.000
_cell.angle_alpha   90.00
_cell.angle_beta   90.00
_cell.angle_gamma   90.00
#
_symmetry.space_group_name_H-M   'P 1'
#
loop_
_entity.id
_entity.type
_entity.pdbx_description
1 polymer ?
#
loop_
_entity_poly.entity_id
_entity_poly.type
_entity_poly.pdbx_seq_one_letter_code
_entity_poly.pdbx_strand_id
1 'polypeptide(L)'
;MKKETFLTLEQARDIAAQYPTPFHIYDERGIRENAARVREAFAWNKGFREYFAVKATPNPFLLNILKEYGCGVDCSSETELMMSDACGFSGEEIMFSSNDTPPGEFAFAARLGGIINLDDITHIESVEAELGGLPETMSCRYNPGGMFELSNGIMDNPGDSKYGMTPAQITEAFRTMKAKGVKRFGLHAFLASNTTTNEYYPKLAGVLFREAVRLKEETGAEIAFINLSGGVGVPYRPDQSANDILEIGREVKRVYEEMLVPAGLGEVAIYTEMGRFMLAPYGALVTKAIHKKHIYKDYIGVDACAVNLMRPAMYGAYHHITVLGKENAPHDHVYDVTGSLCENNDKFAIGRELPKIEMGDYLYIHDTGAHGFSMGYNYNGKLRSAELLLREDGSVQLIRRAETPKDYFATFDFCGLMDKYLK
;
A
#
# COMPACT_ATOMS: atom_id res chain seq x y z
N MET A 1 4.43 -11.95 18.96
CA MET A 1 5.88 -11.79 18.56
C MET A 1 6.37 -10.46 19.11
N LYS A 2 7.60 -10.39 19.71
CA LYS A 2 8.15 -9.10 20.14
C LYS A 2 8.41 -8.24 18.89
N LYS A 3 7.90 -7.00 18.90
CA LYS A 3 8.21 -6.04 17.83
C LYS A 3 9.62 -5.51 18.04
N GLU A 4 10.46 -5.64 17.04
CA GLU A 4 11.86 -5.17 17.08
C GLU A 4 11.99 -3.88 16.27
N THR A 5 12.87 -2.99 16.73
CA THR A 5 13.21 -1.77 16.02
C THR A 5 14.44 -2.00 15.15
N PHE A 6 14.49 -1.44 13.95
CA PHE A 6 15.70 -1.45 13.13
C PHE A 6 16.60 -0.24 13.39
N LEU A 7 16.24 0.60 14.37
CA LEU A 7 17.05 1.71 14.88
C LEU A 7 17.32 1.56 16.37
N THR A 8 18.52 1.89 16.80
CA THR A 8 18.87 2.12 18.20
C THR A 8 18.57 3.56 18.60
N LEU A 9 18.55 3.84 19.92
CA LEU A 9 18.42 5.20 20.44
C LEU A 9 19.56 6.12 19.94
N GLU A 10 20.79 5.60 19.88
CA GLU A 10 21.95 6.37 19.42
C GLU A 10 21.77 6.77 17.96
N GLN A 11 21.46 5.82 17.09
CA GLN A 11 21.17 6.10 15.67
C GLN A 11 20.04 7.11 15.50
N ALA A 12 18.95 6.96 16.27
CA ALA A 12 17.84 7.91 16.20
C ALA A 12 18.24 9.33 16.60
N ARG A 13 19.14 9.49 17.58
CA ARG A 13 19.70 10.79 17.99
C ARG A 13 20.58 11.40 16.91
N ASP A 14 21.46 10.61 16.32
CA ASP A 14 22.38 11.06 15.26
C ASP A 14 21.61 11.48 14.01
N ILE A 15 20.58 10.71 13.64
CA ILE A 15 19.68 11.06 12.53
C ILE A 15 18.93 12.35 12.85
N ALA A 16 18.37 12.47 14.06
CA ALA A 16 17.58 13.65 14.45
C ALA A 16 18.42 14.93 14.56
N ALA A 17 19.75 14.81 14.71
CA ALA A 17 20.67 15.96 14.66
C ALA A 17 20.78 16.55 13.25
N GLN A 18 20.58 15.75 12.20
CA GLN A 18 20.61 16.19 10.79
C GLN A 18 19.20 16.43 10.23
N TYR A 19 18.26 15.58 10.61
CA TYR A 19 16.86 15.59 10.16
C TYR A 19 15.96 15.63 11.38
N PRO A 20 15.49 16.83 11.79
CA PRO A 20 14.65 16.96 12.98
C PRO A 20 13.42 16.06 12.96
N THR A 21 13.03 15.54 14.12
CA THR A 21 11.76 14.81 14.29
C THR A 21 10.57 15.74 14.08
N PRO A 22 9.39 15.23 13.66
CA PRO A 22 9.17 13.83 13.28
C PRO A 22 9.72 13.52 11.88
N PHE A 23 10.11 12.27 11.64
CA PHE A 23 10.44 11.80 10.30
C PHE A 23 9.96 10.36 10.10
N HIS A 24 9.60 9.99 8.86
CA HIS A 24 9.48 8.59 8.45
C HIS A 24 10.86 8.07 8.06
N ILE A 25 11.13 6.81 8.39
CA ILE A 25 12.36 6.14 7.98
C ILE A 25 12.06 4.72 7.53
N TYR A 26 12.71 4.29 6.46
CA TYR A 26 12.54 2.98 5.84
C TYR A 26 13.82 2.17 5.94
N ASP A 27 13.71 0.87 6.19
CA ASP A 27 14.81 -0.09 6.24
C ASP A 27 15.02 -0.74 4.87
N GLU A 28 16.07 -0.32 4.15
CA GLU A 28 16.38 -0.87 2.83
C GLU A 28 16.60 -2.37 2.85
N ARG A 29 17.33 -2.88 3.85
CA ARG A 29 17.63 -4.30 3.97
C ARG A 29 16.35 -5.13 4.08
N GLY A 30 15.48 -4.75 5.00
CA GLY A 30 14.21 -5.44 5.21
C GLY A 30 13.31 -5.42 3.98
N ILE A 31 13.29 -4.31 3.24
CA ILE A 31 12.55 -4.18 1.96
C ILE A 31 13.10 -5.16 0.93
N ARG A 32 14.43 -5.20 0.75
CA ARG A 32 15.09 -6.09 -0.21
C ARG A 32 14.87 -7.58 0.12
N GLU A 33 15.03 -7.95 1.37
CA GLU A 33 14.79 -9.31 1.84
C GLU A 33 13.34 -9.75 1.60
N ASN A 34 12.38 -8.88 1.88
CA ASN A 34 10.98 -9.19 1.67
C ASN A 34 10.62 -9.30 0.17
N ALA A 35 11.13 -8.41 -0.66
CA ALA A 35 10.92 -8.48 -2.12
C ALA A 35 11.49 -9.79 -2.70
N ALA A 36 12.68 -10.20 -2.23
CA ALA A 36 13.27 -11.49 -2.61
C ALA A 36 12.40 -12.68 -2.19
N ARG A 37 11.85 -12.66 -0.95
CA ARG A 37 10.95 -13.72 -0.44
C ARG A 37 9.64 -13.80 -1.22
N VAL A 38 9.05 -12.69 -1.59
CA VAL A 38 7.83 -12.67 -2.42
C VAL A 38 8.10 -13.28 -3.79
N ARG A 39 9.22 -12.92 -4.42
CA ARG A 39 9.65 -13.52 -5.69
C ARG A 39 9.88 -15.04 -5.56
N GLU A 40 10.52 -15.49 -4.50
CA GLU A 40 10.74 -16.91 -4.21
C GLU A 40 9.41 -17.67 -4.05
N ALA A 41 8.45 -17.10 -3.30
CA ALA A 41 7.15 -17.71 -3.02
C ALA A 41 6.36 -18.09 -4.29
N PHE A 42 6.50 -17.29 -5.32
CA PHE A 42 5.79 -17.49 -6.61
C PHE A 42 6.69 -17.89 -7.78
N ALA A 43 7.94 -18.26 -7.53
CA ALA A 43 8.91 -18.66 -8.58
C ALA A 43 8.46 -19.88 -9.40
N TRP A 44 7.50 -20.66 -8.92
CA TRP A 44 6.89 -21.77 -9.62
C TRP A 44 6.06 -21.34 -10.85
N ASN A 45 5.56 -20.08 -10.88
CA ASN A 45 4.83 -19.50 -12.00
C ASN A 45 5.78 -18.62 -12.83
N LYS A 46 6.12 -19.04 -14.04
CA LYS A 46 7.08 -18.32 -14.90
C LYS A 46 6.67 -16.91 -15.28
N GLY A 47 5.36 -16.65 -15.30
CA GLY A 47 4.79 -15.35 -15.61
C GLY A 47 4.56 -14.45 -14.39
N PHE A 48 4.91 -14.92 -13.18
CA PHE A 48 4.65 -14.18 -11.96
C PHE A 48 5.24 -12.78 -11.97
N ARG A 49 4.43 -11.81 -11.53
CA ARG A 49 4.90 -10.46 -11.25
C ARG A 49 4.14 -9.87 -10.05
N GLU A 50 4.91 -9.32 -9.11
CA GLU A 50 4.37 -8.41 -8.10
C GLU A 50 4.29 -7.00 -8.71
N TYR A 51 3.13 -6.39 -8.72
CA TYR A 51 2.92 -4.99 -9.05
C TYR A 51 2.76 -4.21 -7.74
N PHE A 52 3.80 -3.53 -7.32
CA PHE A 52 3.72 -2.76 -6.08
C PHE A 52 2.64 -1.67 -6.17
N ALA A 53 1.65 -1.70 -5.26
CA ALA A 53 0.62 -0.68 -5.20
C ALA A 53 1.21 0.67 -4.80
N VAL A 54 1.42 1.57 -5.76
CA VAL A 54 2.13 2.85 -5.58
C VAL A 54 1.50 3.70 -4.48
N LYS A 55 0.16 3.71 -4.38
CA LYS A 55 -0.60 4.40 -3.32
C LYS A 55 -0.15 4.07 -1.90
N ALA A 56 0.43 2.89 -1.68
CA ALA A 56 0.89 2.49 -0.37
C ALA A 56 2.07 3.33 0.11
N THR A 57 3.02 3.62 -0.80
CA THR A 57 4.20 4.45 -0.50
C THR A 57 4.76 5.06 -1.79
N PRO A 58 4.19 6.17 -2.28
CA PRO A 58 4.58 6.81 -3.53
C PRO A 58 5.91 7.55 -3.37
N ASN A 59 7.00 6.81 -3.45
CA ASN A 59 8.35 7.35 -3.34
C ASN A 59 9.29 6.69 -4.37
N PRO A 60 9.89 7.47 -5.31
CA PRO A 60 10.68 6.92 -6.41
C PRO A 60 11.91 6.12 -5.96
N PHE A 61 12.50 6.44 -4.83
CA PHE A 61 13.63 5.67 -4.29
C PHE A 61 13.22 4.25 -3.89
N LEU A 62 12.05 4.10 -3.28
CA LEU A 62 11.52 2.81 -2.88
C LEU A 62 11.02 2.00 -4.09
N LEU A 63 10.39 2.67 -5.07
CA LEU A 63 10.00 2.03 -6.33
C LEU A 63 11.22 1.46 -7.07
N ASN A 64 12.33 2.19 -7.11
CA ASN A 64 13.56 1.71 -7.74
C ASN A 64 14.16 0.48 -7.04
N ILE A 65 14.11 0.42 -5.70
CA ILE A 65 14.53 -0.79 -4.95
C ILE A 65 13.68 -2.00 -5.37
N LEU A 66 12.36 -1.85 -5.40
CA LEU A 66 11.45 -2.94 -5.77
C LEU A 66 11.63 -3.36 -7.24
N LYS A 67 11.92 -2.42 -8.13
CA LYS A 67 12.21 -2.68 -9.55
C LYS A 67 13.40 -3.62 -9.74
N GLU A 68 14.45 -3.52 -8.92
CA GLU A 68 15.61 -4.41 -8.95
C GLU A 68 15.24 -5.89 -8.71
N TYR A 69 14.09 -6.14 -8.05
CA TYR A 69 13.55 -7.48 -7.82
C TYR A 69 12.53 -7.93 -8.87
N GLY A 70 12.37 -7.15 -9.94
CA GLY A 70 11.44 -7.44 -11.03
C GLY A 70 9.99 -7.09 -10.73
N CYS A 71 9.72 -6.30 -9.68
CA CYS A 71 8.39 -5.77 -9.43
C CYS A 71 7.99 -4.79 -10.54
N GLY A 72 6.72 -4.84 -10.94
CA GLY A 72 6.03 -3.78 -11.64
C GLY A 72 5.39 -2.81 -10.65
N VAL A 73 4.55 -1.92 -11.17
CA VAL A 73 3.79 -0.93 -10.38
C VAL A 73 2.31 -0.99 -10.69
N ASP A 74 1.46 -0.94 -9.66
CA ASP A 74 0.02 -0.70 -9.78
C ASP A 74 -0.26 0.77 -9.47
N CYS A 75 -0.70 1.51 -10.48
CA CYS A 75 -1.01 2.94 -10.43
C CYS A 75 -2.52 3.16 -10.44
N SER A 76 -2.98 4.15 -9.68
CA SER A 76 -4.40 4.51 -9.56
C SER A 76 -4.71 5.96 -9.95
N SER A 77 -3.71 6.70 -10.46
CA SER A 77 -3.84 8.11 -10.85
C SER A 77 -2.76 8.54 -11.83
N GLU A 78 -2.98 9.66 -12.50
CA GLU A 78 -2.01 10.28 -13.41
C GLU A 78 -0.65 10.55 -12.72
N THR A 79 -0.66 11.06 -11.50
CA THR A 79 0.59 11.38 -10.78
C THR A 79 1.38 10.14 -10.38
N GLU A 80 0.73 9.02 -10.11
CA GLU A 80 1.40 7.74 -9.89
C GLU A 80 1.99 7.19 -11.18
N LEU A 81 1.30 7.35 -12.31
CA LEU A 81 1.84 7.03 -13.65
C LEU A 81 3.06 7.88 -13.98
N MET A 82 3.00 9.20 -13.75
CA MET A 82 4.14 10.11 -13.96
C MET A 82 5.36 9.72 -13.12
N MET A 83 5.17 9.37 -11.85
CA MET A 83 6.24 8.90 -10.97
C MET A 83 6.84 7.59 -11.47
N SER A 84 6.01 6.66 -11.90
CA SER A 84 6.43 5.36 -12.41
C SER A 84 7.23 5.48 -13.70
N ASP A 85 6.77 6.34 -14.63
CA ASP A 85 7.51 6.67 -15.86
C ASP A 85 8.88 7.29 -15.54
N ALA A 86 8.93 8.24 -14.60
CA ALA A 86 10.19 8.84 -14.14
C ALA A 86 11.16 7.82 -13.50
N CYS A 87 10.66 6.72 -12.93
CA CYS A 87 11.45 5.58 -12.46
C CYS A 87 11.81 4.61 -13.57
N GLY A 88 11.40 4.87 -14.82
CA GLY A 88 11.68 4.06 -16.00
C GLY A 88 10.86 2.78 -16.09
N PHE A 89 9.68 2.69 -15.43
CA PHE A 89 8.71 1.64 -15.70
C PHE A 89 7.99 1.91 -17.03
N SER A 90 7.73 0.86 -17.79
CA SER A 90 7.07 0.98 -19.09
C SER A 90 6.39 -0.31 -19.51
N GLY A 91 5.44 -0.22 -20.44
CA GLY A 91 4.76 -1.39 -20.98
C GLY A 91 4.02 -2.17 -19.90
N GLU A 92 4.06 -3.49 -20.03
CA GLU A 92 3.41 -4.41 -19.06
C GLU A 92 4.08 -4.43 -17.66
N GLU A 93 5.05 -3.57 -17.37
CA GLU A 93 5.50 -3.32 -16.00
C GLU A 93 4.55 -2.40 -15.23
N ILE A 94 3.62 -1.74 -15.91
CA ILE A 94 2.62 -0.84 -15.33
C ILE A 94 1.24 -1.51 -15.40
N MET A 95 0.59 -1.68 -14.26
CA MET A 95 -0.84 -1.92 -14.13
C MET A 95 -1.51 -0.59 -13.80
N PHE A 96 -2.63 -0.28 -14.46
CA PHE A 96 -3.43 0.89 -14.13
C PHE A 96 -4.81 0.45 -13.65
N SER A 97 -5.02 0.54 -12.34
CA SER A 97 -6.25 0.15 -11.65
C SER A 97 -6.86 1.38 -10.97
N SER A 98 -7.75 2.06 -11.67
CA SER A 98 -8.52 3.21 -11.18
C SER A 98 -9.99 2.85 -11.09
N ASN A 99 -10.79 3.62 -10.33
CA ASN A 99 -12.23 3.35 -10.14
C ASN A 99 -13.07 4.34 -10.95
N ASP A 100 -13.40 5.48 -10.38
CA ASP A 100 -14.10 6.57 -11.08
C ASP A 100 -13.07 7.39 -11.88
N THR A 101 -12.55 6.80 -12.95
CA THR A 101 -11.35 7.29 -13.66
C THR A 101 -11.58 8.64 -14.32
N PRO A 102 -10.82 9.68 -13.99
CA PRO A 102 -10.88 10.97 -14.64
C PRO A 102 -10.53 10.89 -16.13
N PRO A 103 -11.10 11.76 -17.00
CA PRO A 103 -10.75 11.84 -18.40
C PRO A 103 -9.25 12.05 -18.62
N GLY A 104 -8.67 11.34 -19.60
CA GLY A 104 -7.27 11.41 -19.98
C GLY A 104 -6.34 10.45 -19.26
N GLU A 105 -6.74 9.84 -18.13
CA GLU A 105 -5.88 8.90 -17.40
C GLU A 105 -5.73 7.57 -18.14
N PHE A 106 -6.77 7.07 -18.81
CA PHE A 106 -6.66 5.89 -19.68
C PHE A 106 -5.70 6.13 -20.85
N ALA A 107 -5.82 7.30 -21.48
CA ALA A 107 -4.91 7.68 -22.55
C ALA A 107 -3.46 7.79 -22.07
N PHE A 108 -3.24 8.28 -20.85
CA PHE A 108 -1.90 8.35 -20.29
C PHE A 108 -1.34 6.96 -19.98
N ALA A 109 -2.10 6.08 -19.34
CA ALA A 109 -1.69 4.71 -19.07
C ALA A 109 -1.35 3.95 -20.36
N ALA A 110 -2.21 4.08 -21.39
CA ALA A 110 -1.98 3.46 -22.70
C ALA A 110 -0.74 4.00 -23.42
N ARG A 111 -0.46 5.31 -23.31
CA ARG A 111 0.75 5.93 -23.87
C ARG A 111 2.04 5.34 -23.28
N LEU A 112 2.02 4.96 -22.00
CA LEU A 112 3.11 4.27 -21.34
C LEU A 112 3.16 2.76 -21.68
N GLY A 113 2.16 2.25 -22.39
CA GLY A 113 2.01 0.83 -22.71
C GLY A 113 1.50 -0.02 -21.54
N GLY A 114 0.97 0.62 -20.50
CA GLY A 114 0.48 -0.06 -19.29
C GLY A 114 -0.78 -0.88 -19.54
N ILE A 115 -0.98 -1.91 -18.73
CA ILE A 115 -2.18 -2.75 -18.74
C ILE A 115 -3.30 -1.98 -18.03
N ILE A 116 -4.40 -1.74 -18.71
CA ILE A 116 -5.59 -1.10 -18.14
C ILE A 116 -6.48 -2.18 -17.52
N ASN A 117 -6.76 -2.04 -16.21
CA ASN A 117 -7.68 -2.87 -15.45
C ASN A 117 -9.00 -2.13 -15.23
N LEU A 118 -10.05 -2.54 -15.93
CA LEU A 118 -11.36 -1.90 -15.85
C LEU A 118 -12.10 -2.26 -14.57
N ASP A 119 -12.54 -1.26 -13.85
CA ASP A 119 -13.35 -1.44 -12.64
C ASP A 119 -14.84 -1.70 -12.97
N ASP A 120 -15.34 -1.07 -14.02
CA ASP A 120 -16.73 -1.17 -14.46
C ASP A 120 -16.85 -1.36 -15.98
N ILE A 121 -17.96 -1.98 -16.42
CA ILE A 121 -18.21 -2.25 -17.84
C ILE A 121 -18.33 -0.96 -18.68
N THR A 122 -18.81 0.13 -18.09
CA THR A 122 -18.92 1.44 -18.78
C THR A 122 -17.58 2.03 -19.15
N HIS A 123 -16.50 1.64 -18.47
CA HIS A 123 -15.15 2.06 -18.82
C HIS A 123 -14.69 1.59 -20.20
N ILE A 124 -15.31 0.56 -20.79
CA ILE A 124 -14.98 0.10 -22.14
C ILE A 124 -15.21 1.24 -23.16
N GLU A 125 -16.36 1.92 -23.03
CA GLU A 125 -16.68 3.05 -23.89
C GLU A 125 -15.75 4.25 -23.64
N SER A 126 -15.37 4.49 -22.37
CA SER A 126 -14.45 5.56 -22.02
C SER A 126 -13.06 5.34 -22.62
N VAL A 127 -12.51 4.12 -22.50
CA VAL A 127 -11.22 3.75 -23.10
C VAL A 127 -11.28 3.88 -24.63
N GLU A 128 -12.33 3.36 -25.25
CA GLU A 128 -12.51 3.46 -26.71
C GLU A 128 -12.60 4.92 -27.18
N ALA A 129 -13.31 5.76 -26.45
CA ALA A 129 -13.45 7.18 -26.77
C ALA A 129 -12.11 7.94 -26.64
N GLU A 130 -11.30 7.61 -25.65
CA GLU A 130 -9.99 8.25 -25.40
C GLU A 130 -8.91 7.78 -26.37
N LEU A 131 -8.92 6.49 -26.75
CA LEU A 131 -7.84 5.86 -27.53
C LEU A 131 -8.19 5.67 -29.00
N GLY A 132 -9.46 5.76 -29.38
CA GLY A 132 -9.92 5.38 -30.73
C GLY A 132 -10.00 3.87 -30.97
N GLY A 133 -9.86 3.05 -29.93
CA GLY A 133 -9.91 1.60 -29.94
C GLY A 133 -9.42 1.03 -28.62
N LEU A 134 -9.45 -0.30 -28.46
CA LEU A 134 -9.01 -0.96 -27.22
C LEU A 134 -7.59 -1.53 -27.37
N PRO A 135 -6.76 -1.50 -26.33
CA PRO A 135 -5.47 -2.20 -26.29
C PRO A 135 -5.62 -3.72 -26.49
N GLU A 136 -4.56 -4.36 -27.00
CA GLU A 136 -4.57 -5.83 -27.19
C GLU A 136 -4.65 -6.61 -25.87
N THR A 137 -4.11 -6.06 -24.77
CA THR A 137 -4.11 -6.66 -23.45
C THR A 137 -4.91 -5.75 -22.50
N MET A 138 -5.96 -6.28 -21.91
CA MET A 138 -6.79 -5.58 -20.93
C MET A 138 -7.23 -6.49 -19.79
N SER A 139 -7.54 -5.92 -18.66
CA SER A 139 -8.02 -6.63 -17.47
C SER A 139 -9.35 -6.09 -17.00
N CYS A 140 -10.13 -6.92 -16.31
CA CYS A 140 -11.35 -6.51 -15.62
C CYS A 140 -11.33 -6.92 -14.17
N ARG A 141 -11.84 -6.05 -13.31
CA ARG A 141 -12.05 -6.35 -11.91
C ARG A 141 -13.37 -7.08 -11.72
N TYR A 142 -13.28 -8.26 -11.15
CA TYR A 142 -14.41 -9.11 -10.81
C TYR A 142 -14.89 -8.84 -9.38
N ASN A 143 -16.20 -8.77 -9.20
CA ASN A 143 -16.87 -8.72 -7.92
C ASN A 143 -17.84 -9.92 -7.81
N PRO A 144 -17.54 -10.92 -6.98
CA PRO A 144 -18.41 -12.10 -6.83
C PRO A 144 -19.73 -11.79 -6.12
N GLY A 145 -19.88 -10.61 -5.51
CA GLY A 145 -21.02 -10.26 -4.66
C GLY A 145 -21.03 -11.01 -3.32
N GLY A 146 -22.07 -10.79 -2.52
CA GLY A 146 -22.27 -11.47 -1.24
C GLY A 146 -21.22 -11.13 -0.19
N MET A 147 -20.93 -12.09 0.69
CA MET A 147 -19.94 -11.98 1.75
C MET A 147 -18.71 -12.83 1.45
N PHE A 148 -17.53 -12.30 1.74
CA PHE A 148 -16.29 -13.06 1.69
C PHE A 148 -15.93 -13.56 3.10
N GLU A 149 -15.68 -14.86 3.25
CA GLU A 149 -15.47 -15.50 4.56
C GLU A 149 -14.33 -14.89 5.41
N LEU A 150 -13.34 -14.30 4.77
CA LEU A 150 -12.18 -13.69 5.42
C LEU A 150 -12.27 -12.16 5.51
N SER A 151 -13.47 -11.60 5.36
CA SER A 151 -13.70 -10.18 5.61
C SER A 151 -13.41 -9.84 7.07
N ASN A 152 -12.71 -8.73 7.29
CA ASN A 152 -12.27 -8.30 8.63
C ASN A 152 -12.78 -6.88 8.99
N GLY A 153 -13.72 -6.36 8.23
CA GLY A 153 -14.31 -5.03 8.46
C GLY A 153 -13.44 -3.83 8.08
N ILE A 154 -12.25 -4.04 7.50
CA ILE A 154 -11.41 -2.96 6.95
C ILE A 154 -11.94 -2.51 5.59
N MET A 155 -12.53 -3.42 4.84
CA MET A 155 -13.31 -3.17 3.63
C MET A 155 -14.73 -3.69 3.81
N ASP A 156 -15.66 -3.14 3.07
CA ASP A 156 -17.01 -3.71 2.90
C ASP A 156 -16.93 -5.10 2.25
N ASN A 157 -17.95 -5.92 2.51
CA ASN A 157 -18.09 -7.17 1.78
C ASN A 157 -18.27 -6.91 0.28
N PRO A 158 -17.96 -7.88 -0.60
CA PRO A 158 -18.08 -7.69 -2.04
C PRO A 158 -19.44 -7.17 -2.48
N GLY A 159 -20.55 -7.59 -1.83
CA GLY A 159 -21.90 -7.13 -2.16
C GLY A 159 -22.19 -5.67 -1.84
N ASP A 160 -21.42 -5.05 -0.93
CA ASP A 160 -21.57 -3.65 -0.51
C ASP A 160 -20.42 -2.76 -1.01
N SER A 161 -19.39 -3.38 -1.58
CA SER A 161 -18.19 -2.70 -2.09
C SER A 161 -18.49 -1.95 -3.39
N LYS A 162 -17.88 -0.77 -3.56
CA LYS A 162 -18.01 0.03 -4.78
C LYS A 162 -17.23 -0.51 -5.98
N TYR A 163 -16.53 -1.64 -5.86
CA TYR A 163 -15.55 -2.11 -6.82
C TYR A 163 -16.02 -3.30 -7.63
N GLY A 164 -15.72 -3.25 -8.94
CA GLY A 164 -15.72 -4.41 -9.81
C GLY A 164 -17.07 -4.80 -10.39
N MET A 165 -17.00 -5.64 -11.41
CA MET A 165 -18.11 -6.10 -12.24
C MET A 165 -18.75 -7.36 -11.65
N THR A 166 -20.06 -7.45 -11.65
CA THR A 166 -20.81 -8.67 -11.32
C THR A 166 -20.50 -9.80 -12.32
N PRO A 167 -20.85 -11.08 -11.99
CA PRO A 167 -20.64 -12.21 -12.91
C PRO A 167 -21.26 -12.00 -14.31
N ALA A 168 -22.41 -11.35 -14.39
CA ALA A 168 -23.06 -11.08 -15.67
C ALA A 168 -22.33 -9.98 -16.45
N GLN A 169 -21.97 -8.88 -15.77
CA GLN A 169 -21.26 -7.75 -16.39
C GLN A 169 -19.86 -8.16 -16.89
N ILE A 170 -19.12 -8.97 -16.15
CA ILE A 170 -17.77 -9.36 -16.58
C ILE A 170 -17.81 -10.27 -17.80
N THR A 171 -18.81 -11.14 -17.89
CA THR A 171 -19.03 -11.96 -19.11
C THR A 171 -19.31 -11.10 -20.32
N GLU A 172 -20.18 -10.10 -20.17
CA GLU A 172 -20.51 -9.16 -21.25
C GLU A 172 -19.31 -8.27 -21.60
N ALA A 173 -18.55 -7.82 -20.61
CA ALA A 173 -17.32 -7.05 -20.82
C ALA A 173 -16.31 -7.84 -21.66
N PHE A 174 -16.08 -9.12 -21.32
CA PHE A 174 -15.16 -10.00 -22.06
C PHE A 174 -15.62 -10.21 -23.51
N ARG A 175 -16.93 -10.43 -23.75
CA ARG A 175 -17.49 -10.56 -25.10
C ARG A 175 -17.31 -9.27 -25.90
N THR A 176 -17.65 -8.13 -25.30
CA THR A 176 -17.56 -6.81 -25.93
C THR A 176 -16.11 -6.46 -26.27
N MET A 177 -15.19 -6.61 -25.33
CA MET A 177 -13.77 -6.33 -25.55
C MET A 177 -13.18 -7.24 -26.64
N LYS A 178 -13.53 -8.54 -26.62
CA LYS A 178 -13.10 -9.49 -27.66
C LYS A 178 -13.61 -9.08 -29.04
N ALA A 179 -14.89 -8.70 -29.16
CA ALA A 179 -15.45 -8.20 -30.41
C ALA A 179 -14.78 -6.92 -30.91
N LYS A 180 -14.25 -6.10 -29.98
CA LYS A 180 -13.50 -4.85 -30.26
C LYS A 180 -12.00 -5.06 -30.45
N GLY A 181 -11.51 -6.31 -30.47
CA GLY A 181 -10.13 -6.64 -30.86
C GLY A 181 -9.14 -6.91 -29.71
N VAL A 182 -9.60 -6.94 -28.46
CA VAL A 182 -8.76 -7.39 -27.34
C VAL A 182 -8.40 -8.87 -27.53
N LYS A 183 -7.14 -9.21 -27.37
CA LYS A 183 -6.62 -10.56 -27.60
C LYS A 183 -6.28 -11.28 -26.30
N ARG A 184 -5.67 -10.58 -25.33
CA ARG A 184 -5.18 -11.12 -24.08
C ARG A 184 -5.96 -10.51 -22.91
N PHE A 185 -6.55 -11.37 -22.10
CA PHE A 185 -7.46 -10.94 -21.02
C PHE A 185 -6.85 -11.20 -19.64
N GLY A 186 -6.92 -10.20 -18.78
CA GLY A 186 -6.65 -10.32 -17.36
C GLY A 186 -7.93 -10.41 -16.54
N LEU A 187 -7.87 -11.14 -15.44
CA LEU A 187 -8.92 -11.20 -14.44
C LEU A 187 -8.36 -10.76 -13.09
N HIS A 188 -9.01 -9.82 -12.43
CA HIS A 188 -8.56 -9.21 -11.19
C HIS A 188 -9.69 -9.25 -10.14
N ALA A 189 -9.39 -9.39 -8.85
CA ALA A 189 -10.32 -9.10 -7.76
C ALA A 189 -9.57 -8.67 -6.49
N PHE A 190 -10.21 -7.80 -5.70
CA PHE A 190 -9.72 -7.36 -4.41
C PHE A 190 -10.87 -7.47 -3.40
N LEU A 191 -10.84 -8.49 -2.53
CA LEU A 191 -11.96 -8.87 -1.67
C LEU A 191 -11.75 -8.57 -0.19
N ALA A 192 -10.52 -8.33 0.25
CA ALA A 192 -10.21 -7.99 1.64
C ALA A 192 -8.91 -7.20 1.75
N SER A 193 -8.70 -6.52 2.88
CA SER A 193 -7.48 -5.76 3.17
C SER A 193 -6.94 -6.13 4.54
N ASN A 194 -5.62 -6.22 4.66
CA ASN A 194 -4.90 -6.57 5.89
C ASN A 194 -5.40 -7.87 6.55
N THR A 195 -5.55 -8.93 5.78
CA THR A 195 -5.86 -10.26 6.31
C THR A 195 -4.59 -10.90 6.89
N THR A 196 -4.64 -11.26 8.17
CA THR A 196 -3.53 -11.87 8.90
C THR A 196 -3.68 -13.40 8.98
N THR A 197 -3.97 -14.03 7.84
CA THR A 197 -4.06 -15.49 7.68
C THR A 197 -3.48 -15.90 6.34
N ASN A 198 -2.80 -17.05 6.31
CA ASN A 198 -2.24 -17.63 5.09
C ASN A 198 -3.32 -18.13 4.11
N GLU A 199 -4.59 -18.22 4.54
CA GLU A 199 -5.69 -18.74 3.72
C GLU A 199 -6.24 -17.74 2.69
N TYR A 200 -5.94 -16.45 2.82
CA TYR A 200 -6.57 -15.40 2.02
C TYR A 200 -6.32 -15.58 0.52
N TYR A 201 -5.05 -15.62 0.10
CA TYR A 201 -4.73 -15.79 -1.32
C TYR A 201 -5.17 -17.14 -1.89
N PRO A 202 -4.98 -18.28 -1.22
CA PRO A 202 -5.51 -19.54 -1.73
C PRO A 202 -7.03 -19.53 -1.94
N LYS A 203 -7.80 -18.91 -1.03
CA LYS A 203 -9.27 -18.78 -1.19
C LYS A 203 -9.64 -17.82 -2.32
N LEU A 204 -8.98 -16.66 -2.40
CA LEU A 204 -9.17 -15.72 -3.50
C LEU A 204 -8.81 -16.35 -4.85
N ALA A 205 -7.69 -17.08 -4.91
CA ALA A 205 -7.28 -17.82 -6.09
C ALA A 205 -8.36 -18.83 -6.51
N GLY A 206 -8.92 -19.58 -5.58
CA GLY A 206 -10.03 -20.51 -5.88
C GLY A 206 -11.27 -19.82 -6.46
N VAL A 207 -11.59 -18.60 -6.03
CA VAL A 207 -12.68 -17.79 -6.59
C VAL A 207 -12.34 -17.37 -8.03
N LEU A 208 -11.17 -16.76 -8.22
CA LEU A 208 -10.75 -16.22 -9.53
C LEU A 208 -10.47 -17.33 -10.56
N PHE A 209 -9.89 -18.45 -10.14
CA PHE A 209 -9.59 -19.56 -11.06
C PHE A 209 -10.87 -20.20 -11.59
N ARG A 210 -11.88 -20.37 -10.74
CA ARG A 210 -13.19 -20.84 -11.17
C ARG A 210 -13.84 -19.88 -12.18
N GLU A 211 -13.75 -18.59 -11.91
CA GLU A 211 -14.27 -17.55 -12.79
C GLU A 211 -13.52 -17.49 -14.13
N ALA A 212 -12.20 -17.63 -14.11
CA ALA A 212 -11.37 -17.65 -15.31
C ALA A 212 -11.72 -18.85 -16.23
N VAL A 213 -11.92 -20.04 -15.64
CA VAL A 213 -12.37 -21.23 -16.39
C VAL A 213 -13.74 -20.98 -17.03
N ARG A 214 -14.69 -20.45 -16.25
CA ARG A 214 -16.03 -20.12 -16.74
C ARG A 214 -16.00 -19.11 -17.89
N LEU A 215 -15.23 -18.03 -17.73
CA LEU A 215 -15.10 -16.99 -18.76
C LEU A 215 -14.47 -17.53 -20.06
N LYS A 216 -13.44 -18.37 -19.92
CA LYS A 216 -12.84 -19.07 -21.10
C LYS A 216 -13.89 -19.90 -21.83
N GLU A 217 -14.66 -20.71 -21.11
CA GLU A 217 -15.68 -21.60 -21.70
C GLU A 217 -16.81 -20.79 -22.39
N GLU A 218 -17.32 -19.74 -21.72
CA GLU A 218 -18.48 -18.98 -22.19
C GLU A 218 -18.15 -17.95 -23.29
N THR A 219 -16.93 -17.42 -23.32
CA THR A 219 -16.54 -16.33 -24.22
C THR A 219 -15.46 -16.73 -25.22
N GLY A 220 -14.73 -17.83 -24.95
CA GLY A 220 -13.55 -18.22 -25.70
C GLY A 220 -12.42 -17.18 -25.63
N ALA A 221 -12.37 -16.39 -24.54
CA ALA A 221 -11.32 -15.40 -24.32
C ALA A 221 -9.99 -16.10 -23.95
N GLU A 222 -8.88 -15.55 -24.41
CA GLU A 222 -7.54 -15.99 -24.01
C GLU A 222 -7.17 -15.33 -22.67
N ILE A 223 -7.25 -16.09 -21.58
CA ILE A 223 -6.86 -15.62 -20.25
C ILE A 223 -5.33 -15.65 -20.18
N ALA A 224 -4.71 -14.47 -20.16
CA ALA A 224 -3.27 -14.32 -20.12
C ALA A 224 -2.73 -14.26 -18.69
N PHE A 225 -3.46 -13.65 -17.78
CA PHE A 225 -3.07 -13.56 -16.38
C PHE A 225 -4.27 -13.48 -15.43
N ILE A 226 -4.02 -13.84 -14.17
CA ILE A 226 -4.96 -13.65 -13.06
C ILE A 226 -4.23 -12.86 -11.98
N ASN A 227 -4.82 -11.74 -11.59
CA ASN A 227 -4.27 -10.81 -10.61
C ASN A 227 -5.02 -10.99 -9.27
N LEU A 228 -4.29 -11.47 -8.27
CA LEU A 228 -4.79 -11.66 -6.91
C LEU A 228 -4.82 -10.35 -6.11
N SER A 229 -4.41 -9.22 -6.74
CA SER A 229 -4.34 -7.91 -6.12
C SER A 229 -3.53 -7.90 -4.81
N GLY A 230 -3.91 -7.05 -3.86
CA GLY A 230 -3.32 -6.97 -2.53
C GLY A 230 -4.11 -7.76 -1.48
N GLY A 231 -4.07 -7.29 -0.24
CA GLY A 231 -4.89 -7.81 0.85
C GLY A 231 -4.12 -8.63 1.89
N VAL A 232 -2.99 -9.22 1.54
CA VAL A 232 -2.10 -9.88 2.53
C VAL A 232 -1.67 -8.86 3.57
N GLY A 233 -1.96 -9.16 4.83
CA GLY A 233 -1.78 -8.26 5.95
C GLY A 233 -0.45 -8.43 6.66
N VAL A 234 -0.22 -7.52 7.61
CA VAL A 234 0.90 -7.54 8.54
C VAL A 234 0.39 -7.53 9.98
N PRO A 235 1.11 -8.15 10.92
CA PRO A 235 0.72 -8.14 12.32
C PRO A 235 1.07 -6.79 12.95
N TYR A 236 0.11 -5.90 13.08
CA TYR A 236 0.31 -4.63 13.77
C TYR A 236 0.46 -4.79 15.28
N ARG A 237 -0.21 -5.76 15.87
CA ARG A 237 -0.18 -6.06 17.31
C ARG A 237 0.84 -7.15 17.64
N PRO A 238 1.50 -7.09 18.80
CA PRO A 238 2.46 -8.12 19.22
C PRO A 238 1.88 -9.52 19.38
N ASP A 239 0.57 -9.63 19.63
CA ASP A 239 -0.17 -10.89 19.80
C ASP A 239 -0.65 -11.52 18.49
N GLN A 240 -0.51 -10.82 17.37
CA GLN A 240 -0.84 -11.35 16.05
C GLN A 240 0.30 -12.18 15.46
N SER A 241 -0.08 -13.17 14.65
CA SER A 241 0.88 -13.97 13.86
C SER A 241 1.14 -13.30 12.50
N ALA A 242 2.39 -13.36 12.06
CA ALA A 242 2.75 -12.93 10.70
C ALA A 242 2.30 -13.94 9.66
N ASN A 243 1.92 -13.44 8.48
CA ASN A 243 1.72 -14.29 7.31
C ASN A 243 3.07 -14.87 6.83
N ASP A 244 3.04 -16.15 6.42
CA ASP A 244 4.16 -16.80 5.74
C ASP A 244 3.93 -16.79 4.23
N ILE A 245 4.60 -15.90 3.53
CA ILE A 245 4.43 -15.74 2.08
C ILE A 245 4.88 -16.99 1.29
N LEU A 246 5.83 -17.76 1.81
CA LEU A 246 6.27 -19.00 1.16
C LEU A 246 5.20 -20.08 1.28
N GLU A 247 4.52 -20.18 2.42
CA GLU A 247 3.35 -21.05 2.59
C GLU A 247 2.20 -20.61 1.68
N ILE A 248 1.88 -19.32 1.67
CA ILE A 248 0.87 -18.74 0.77
C ILE A 248 1.16 -19.11 -0.68
N GLY A 249 2.41 -18.94 -1.13
CA GLY A 249 2.81 -19.29 -2.49
C GLY A 249 2.64 -20.78 -2.82
N ARG A 250 2.96 -21.67 -1.87
CA ARG A 250 2.74 -23.12 -2.04
C ARG A 250 1.27 -23.48 -2.17
N GLU A 251 0.41 -22.88 -1.32
CA GLU A 251 -1.02 -23.16 -1.35
C GLU A 251 -1.69 -22.58 -2.60
N VAL A 252 -1.30 -21.40 -3.06
CA VAL A 252 -1.78 -20.86 -4.35
C VAL A 252 -1.36 -21.77 -5.50
N LYS A 253 -0.12 -22.29 -5.49
CA LYS A 253 0.34 -23.27 -6.48
C LYS A 253 -0.54 -24.52 -6.51
N ARG A 254 -0.86 -25.08 -5.33
CA ARG A 254 -1.73 -26.25 -5.23
C ARG A 254 -3.10 -25.97 -5.87
N VAL A 255 -3.74 -24.86 -5.56
CA VAL A 255 -5.03 -24.49 -6.15
C VAL A 255 -4.91 -24.27 -7.67
N TYR A 256 -3.79 -23.70 -8.14
CA TYR A 256 -3.50 -23.52 -9.57
C TYR A 256 -3.40 -24.86 -10.30
N GLU A 257 -2.64 -25.79 -9.75
CA GLU A 257 -2.47 -27.13 -10.32
C GLU A 257 -3.76 -27.95 -10.33
N GLU A 258 -4.60 -27.77 -9.32
CA GLU A 258 -5.90 -28.46 -9.21
C GLU A 258 -6.98 -27.91 -10.15
N MET A 259 -6.97 -26.61 -10.43
CA MET A 259 -8.08 -25.95 -11.15
C MET A 259 -7.71 -25.50 -12.57
N LEU A 260 -6.57 -24.81 -12.74
CA LEU A 260 -6.21 -24.22 -14.02
C LEU A 260 -5.52 -25.18 -14.98
N VAL A 261 -4.64 -26.03 -14.49
CA VAL A 261 -3.92 -26.99 -15.34
C VAL A 261 -4.89 -27.94 -16.05
N PRO A 262 -5.85 -28.59 -15.39
CA PRO A 262 -6.83 -29.45 -16.06
C PRO A 262 -7.74 -28.72 -17.04
N ALA A 263 -7.99 -27.43 -16.82
CA ALA A 263 -8.80 -26.59 -17.69
C ALA A 263 -8.02 -26.04 -18.91
N GLY A 264 -6.74 -26.46 -19.08
CA GLY A 264 -5.90 -25.98 -20.17
C GLY A 264 -5.49 -24.49 -20.01
N LEU A 265 -5.38 -24.03 -18.74
CA LEU A 265 -4.92 -22.71 -18.35
C LEU A 265 -3.59 -22.77 -17.57
N GLY A 266 -2.80 -23.83 -17.77
CA GLY A 266 -1.54 -24.08 -17.05
C GLY A 266 -0.40 -23.10 -17.38
N GLU A 267 -0.56 -22.20 -18.35
CA GLU A 267 0.43 -21.15 -18.70
C GLU A 267 -0.01 -19.75 -18.25
N VAL A 268 -1.15 -19.61 -17.58
CA VAL A 268 -1.67 -18.33 -17.10
C VAL A 268 -0.74 -17.72 -16.05
N ALA A 269 -0.35 -16.47 -16.23
CA ALA A 269 0.49 -15.75 -15.29
C ALA A 269 -0.30 -15.39 -14.02
N ILE A 270 0.37 -15.40 -12.89
CA ILE A 270 -0.17 -14.93 -11.61
C ILE A 270 0.43 -13.57 -11.28
N TYR A 271 -0.42 -12.58 -11.04
CA TYR A 271 -0.02 -11.26 -10.59
C TYR A 271 -0.52 -10.98 -9.18
N THR A 272 0.20 -10.13 -8.47
CA THR A 272 -0.18 -9.63 -7.13
C THR A 272 0.06 -8.12 -7.07
N GLU A 273 -0.68 -7.42 -6.17
CA GLU A 273 -0.58 -5.96 -5.99
C GLU A 273 -0.42 -5.62 -4.50
N MET A 274 0.58 -6.22 -3.87
CA MET A 274 0.80 -6.04 -2.45
C MET A 274 1.48 -4.70 -2.15
N GLY A 275 0.80 -3.79 -1.46
CA GLY A 275 1.41 -2.56 -0.93
C GLY A 275 1.85 -2.72 0.51
N ARG A 276 0.89 -3.02 1.38
CA ARG A 276 1.09 -3.12 2.84
C ARG A 276 2.12 -4.20 3.21
N PHE A 277 1.96 -5.40 2.68
CA PHE A 277 2.86 -6.52 2.96
C PHE A 277 4.29 -6.22 2.53
N MET A 278 4.45 -5.49 1.43
CA MET A 278 5.77 -5.17 0.88
C MET A 278 6.57 -4.22 1.78
N LEU A 279 5.95 -3.19 2.34
CA LEU A 279 6.68 -2.10 2.97
C LEU A 279 6.30 -1.78 4.43
N ALA A 280 5.08 -2.10 4.90
CA ALA A 280 4.63 -1.62 6.21
C ALA A 280 5.59 -1.96 7.37
N PRO A 281 6.09 -3.21 7.52
CA PRO A 281 6.99 -3.57 8.61
C PRO A 281 8.37 -2.91 8.53
N TYR A 282 8.74 -2.44 7.35
CA TYR A 282 10.07 -1.88 7.06
C TYR A 282 10.07 -0.36 7.05
N GLY A 283 9.10 0.26 7.71
CA GLY A 283 9.05 1.69 7.92
C GLY A 283 8.53 2.05 9.30
N ALA A 284 9.06 3.13 9.83
CA ALA A 284 8.70 3.67 11.13
C ALA A 284 8.51 5.19 11.07
N LEU A 285 7.63 5.70 11.93
CA LEU A 285 7.58 7.12 12.27
C LEU A 285 8.33 7.33 13.59
N VAL A 286 9.41 8.10 13.53
CA VAL A 286 10.19 8.49 14.70
C VAL A 286 9.75 9.87 15.15
N THR A 287 9.39 9.98 16.42
CA THR A 287 8.89 11.22 17.02
C THR A 287 9.44 11.40 18.41
N LYS A 288 9.39 12.62 18.95
CA LYS A 288 9.97 12.98 20.24
C LYS A 288 8.90 13.43 21.22
N ALA A 289 8.97 12.97 22.45
CA ALA A 289 8.13 13.46 23.54
C ALA A 289 8.49 14.91 23.85
N ILE A 290 7.52 15.81 23.63
CA ILE A 290 7.72 17.25 23.80
C ILE A 290 6.83 17.85 24.90
N HIS A 291 5.84 17.10 25.37
CA HIS A 291 4.93 17.57 26.40
C HIS A 291 4.39 16.41 27.23
N LYS A 292 4.25 16.64 28.53
CA LYS A 292 3.61 15.71 29.46
C LYS A 292 2.57 16.46 30.26
N LYS A 293 1.36 15.95 30.32
CA LYS A 293 0.32 16.52 31.17
C LYS A 293 -0.49 15.43 31.85
N HIS A 294 -0.98 15.76 33.02
CA HIS A 294 -1.90 14.96 33.81
C HIS A 294 -3.18 15.77 34.03
N ILE A 295 -4.33 15.19 33.67
CA ILE A 295 -5.66 15.69 34.02
C ILE A 295 -6.48 14.52 34.59
N TYR A 296 -7.43 13.98 33.83
CA TYR A 296 -8.11 12.72 34.22
C TYR A 296 -7.31 11.49 33.81
N LYS A 297 -6.30 11.66 32.95
CA LYS A 297 -5.37 10.66 32.43
C LYS A 297 -3.99 11.27 32.30
N ASP A 298 -3.00 10.40 32.09
CA ASP A 298 -1.66 10.80 31.69
C ASP A 298 -1.53 10.87 30.15
N TYR A 299 -1.04 11.99 29.66
CA TYR A 299 -0.83 12.27 28.25
C TYR A 299 0.64 12.53 27.96
N ILE A 300 1.12 11.94 26.88
CA ILE A 300 2.40 12.27 26.28
C ILE A 300 2.14 12.94 24.93
N GLY A 301 2.40 14.24 24.87
CA GLY A 301 2.41 14.99 23.61
C GLY A 301 3.71 14.78 22.86
N VAL A 302 3.61 14.44 21.58
CA VAL A 302 4.77 14.26 20.70
C VAL A 302 4.80 15.35 19.60
N ASP A 303 5.94 15.54 18.96
CA ASP A 303 6.08 16.49 17.86
C ASP A 303 5.45 16.01 16.54
N ALA A 304 5.15 14.72 16.39
CA ALA A 304 4.29 14.21 15.33
C ALA A 304 2.82 14.48 15.62
N CYS A 305 1.99 14.39 14.59
CA CYS A 305 0.53 14.45 14.68
C CYS A 305 -0.12 13.61 13.57
N ALA A 306 -1.45 13.57 13.49
CA ALA A 306 -2.15 12.79 12.48
C ALA A 306 -1.82 13.20 11.03
N VAL A 307 -1.27 14.39 10.79
CA VAL A 307 -0.70 14.80 9.49
C VAL A 307 0.41 13.83 9.05
N ASN A 308 1.19 13.30 10.00
CA ASN A 308 2.28 12.35 9.73
C ASN A 308 1.79 10.90 9.66
N LEU A 309 0.79 10.53 10.47
CA LEU A 309 0.18 9.20 10.50
C LEU A 309 -1.29 9.28 10.88
N MET A 310 -2.17 9.36 9.90
CA MET A 310 -3.60 9.56 10.13
C MET A 310 -4.35 8.30 10.60
N ARG A 311 -3.83 7.12 10.33
CA ARG A 311 -4.55 5.86 10.53
C ARG A 311 -5.08 5.63 11.95
N PRO A 312 -4.33 5.91 13.04
CA PRO A 312 -4.87 5.82 14.39
C PRO A 312 -6.06 6.77 14.62
N ALA A 313 -5.94 8.02 14.15
CA ALA A 313 -6.95 9.05 14.34
C ALA A 313 -8.26 8.77 13.56
N MET A 314 -8.15 8.31 12.31
CA MET A 314 -9.29 8.15 11.39
C MET A 314 -9.93 6.76 11.44
N TYR A 315 -9.13 5.73 11.70
CA TYR A 315 -9.59 4.33 11.64
C TYR A 315 -9.47 3.59 12.97
N GLY A 316 -8.99 4.26 14.04
CA GLY A 316 -8.66 3.57 15.29
C GLY A 316 -7.58 2.50 15.12
N ALA A 317 -6.75 2.61 14.06
CA ALA A 317 -5.75 1.61 13.75
C ALA A 317 -4.67 1.55 14.82
N TYR A 318 -4.35 0.33 15.23
CA TYR A 318 -3.25 0.11 16.17
C TYR A 318 -1.91 0.22 15.44
N HIS A 319 -0.98 0.96 16.04
CA HIS A 319 0.44 0.88 15.77
C HIS A 319 1.18 0.62 17.09
N HIS A 320 2.15 -0.29 17.06
CA HIS A 320 2.98 -0.53 18.24
C HIS A 320 3.92 0.65 18.45
N ILE A 321 4.18 0.99 19.71
CA ILE A 321 5.08 2.09 20.09
C ILE A 321 6.18 1.51 20.96
N THR A 322 7.43 1.72 20.57
CA THR A 322 8.60 1.44 21.39
C THR A 322 9.26 2.75 21.82
N VAL A 323 9.55 2.89 23.10
CA VAL A 323 10.37 4.00 23.60
C VAL A 323 11.83 3.58 23.46
N LEU A 324 12.55 4.22 22.53
CA LEU A 324 13.93 3.83 22.23
C LEU A 324 14.85 3.97 23.44
N GLY A 325 15.66 2.92 23.70
CA GLY A 325 16.52 2.82 24.87
C GLY A 325 15.80 2.34 26.13
N LYS A 326 14.49 2.04 26.05
CA LYS A 326 13.67 1.51 27.16
C LYS A 326 12.94 0.21 26.78
N GLU A 327 13.41 -0.53 25.78
CA GLU A 327 12.78 -1.72 25.21
C GLU A 327 12.59 -2.86 26.21
N ASN A 328 13.37 -2.86 27.28
CA ASN A 328 13.33 -3.86 28.34
C ASN A 328 12.86 -3.29 29.69
N ALA A 329 12.45 -2.01 29.73
CA ALA A 329 11.92 -1.40 30.95
C ALA A 329 10.49 -1.89 31.23
N PRO A 330 10.03 -1.87 32.49
CA PRO A 330 8.65 -2.21 32.82
C PRO A 330 7.65 -1.31 32.11
N HIS A 331 6.57 -1.90 31.56
CA HIS A 331 5.44 -1.19 30.98
C HIS A 331 4.39 -0.94 32.08
N ASP A 332 4.72 -0.11 33.05
CA ASP A 332 3.96 0.13 34.27
C ASP A 332 3.26 1.50 34.32
N HIS A 333 3.30 2.22 33.19
CA HIS A 333 2.61 3.50 33.02
C HIS A 333 1.58 3.39 31.90
N VAL A 334 0.42 4.03 32.10
CA VAL A 334 -0.66 4.06 31.12
C VAL A 334 -0.79 5.46 30.53
N TYR A 335 -0.59 5.60 29.23
CA TYR A 335 -0.61 6.88 28.53
C TYR A 335 -1.60 6.90 27.36
N ASP A 336 -2.19 8.08 27.11
CA ASP A 336 -2.63 8.48 25.79
C ASP A 336 -1.44 9.21 25.11
N VAL A 337 -0.99 8.76 23.95
CA VAL A 337 0.07 9.42 23.16
C VAL A 337 -0.59 10.27 22.10
N THR A 338 -0.35 11.58 22.12
CA THR A 338 -1.13 12.57 21.38
C THR A 338 -0.26 13.46 20.50
N GLY A 339 -0.81 13.90 19.36
CA GLY A 339 -0.22 14.94 18.53
C GLY A 339 -0.70 16.35 18.93
N SER A 340 -0.41 17.32 18.07
CA SER A 340 -0.60 18.74 18.31
C SER A 340 -1.74 19.38 17.51
N LEU A 341 -2.62 18.57 16.88
CA LEU A 341 -3.77 19.10 16.15
C LEU A 341 -4.89 19.53 17.11
N CYS A 342 -5.66 20.54 16.69
CA CYS A 342 -6.93 20.90 17.34
C CYS A 342 -8.03 19.89 16.96
N GLU A 343 -7.70 18.61 17.03
CA GLU A 343 -8.55 17.45 16.74
C GLU A 343 -8.44 16.45 17.88
N ASN A 344 -9.56 16.16 18.56
CA ASN A 344 -9.54 15.29 19.74
C ASN A 344 -9.04 13.86 19.43
N ASN A 345 -9.21 13.41 18.18
CA ASN A 345 -8.77 12.08 17.76
C ASN A 345 -7.30 12.02 17.34
N ASP A 346 -6.55 13.13 17.41
CA ASP A 346 -5.12 13.15 17.13
C ASP A 346 -4.33 12.42 18.22
N LYS A 347 -4.48 11.10 18.23
CA LYS A 347 -3.91 10.18 19.20
C LYS A 347 -3.30 8.96 18.48
N PHE A 348 -2.03 8.72 18.75
CA PHE A 348 -1.32 7.53 18.27
C PHE A 348 -1.62 6.29 19.12
N ALA A 349 -1.95 6.50 20.39
CA ALA A 349 -2.36 5.46 21.32
C ALA A 349 -3.30 6.01 22.38
N ILE A 350 -4.19 5.16 22.87
CA ILE A 350 -5.15 5.45 23.94
C ILE A 350 -5.02 4.37 25.00
N GLY A 351 -4.80 4.76 26.27
CA GLY A 351 -4.68 3.84 27.40
C GLY A 351 -3.58 2.80 27.19
N ARG A 352 -2.46 3.19 26.60
CA ARG A 352 -1.36 2.28 26.26
C ARG A 352 -0.42 2.09 27.44
N GLU A 353 -0.19 0.84 27.83
CA GLU A 353 0.88 0.48 28.75
C GLU A 353 2.22 0.64 28.06
N LEU A 354 3.10 1.50 28.63
CA LEU A 354 4.41 1.85 28.11
C LEU A 354 5.39 2.02 29.27
N PRO A 355 6.70 1.96 29.02
CA PRO A 355 7.69 2.39 30.00
C PRO A 355 7.50 3.85 30.39
N LYS A 356 8.03 4.26 31.54
CA LYS A 356 8.04 5.67 31.94
C LYS A 356 8.66 6.54 30.87
N ILE A 357 7.88 7.47 30.30
CA ILE A 357 8.32 8.41 29.27
C ILE A 357 8.74 9.72 29.91
N GLU A 358 9.91 10.21 29.56
CA GLU A 358 10.43 11.52 29.95
C GLU A 358 10.48 12.46 28.74
N MET A 359 10.51 13.76 29.02
CA MET A 359 10.62 14.76 27.97
C MET A 359 11.94 14.58 27.21
N GLY A 360 11.84 14.53 25.89
CA GLY A 360 12.97 14.31 25.01
C GLY A 360 13.21 12.85 24.63
N ASP A 361 12.45 11.89 25.20
CA ASP A 361 12.49 10.50 24.76
C ASP A 361 12.02 10.38 23.30
N TYR A 362 12.63 9.46 22.57
CA TYR A 362 12.24 9.12 21.20
C TYR A 362 11.27 7.94 21.21
N LEU A 363 10.15 8.14 20.55
CA LEU A 363 9.15 7.11 20.32
C LEU A 363 9.24 6.63 18.87
N TYR A 364 9.37 5.32 18.72
CA TYR A 364 9.38 4.62 17.45
C TYR A 364 8.00 3.99 17.22
N ILE A 365 7.25 4.53 16.26
CA ILE A 365 5.92 4.02 15.89
C ILE A 365 6.10 3.06 14.72
N HIS A 366 5.81 1.79 14.97
CA HIS A 366 6.06 0.67 14.06
C HIS A 366 5.10 0.60 12.87
N ASP A 367 5.50 -0.14 11.86
CA ASP A 367 4.68 -0.58 10.73
C ASP A 367 4.04 0.58 9.93
N THR A 368 4.77 1.68 9.78
CA THR A 368 4.30 2.86 9.06
C THR A 368 4.83 2.95 7.63
N GLY A 369 5.55 1.92 7.15
CA GLY A 369 6.19 1.91 5.83
C GLY A 369 5.21 1.85 4.65
N ALA A 370 3.93 1.54 4.90
CA ALA A 370 2.87 1.61 3.90
C ALA A 370 1.62 2.25 4.52
N HIS A 371 0.92 3.08 3.73
CA HIS A 371 -0.25 3.82 4.19
C HIS A 371 0.03 4.69 5.44
N GLY A 372 1.29 5.04 5.65
CA GLY A 372 1.75 5.98 6.66
C GLY A 372 1.84 7.38 6.07
N PHE A 373 3.01 7.75 5.56
CA PHE A 373 3.24 9.05 4.92
C PHE A 373 2.26 9.31 3.77
N SER A 374 1.97 8.31 2.94
CA SER A 374 1.12 8.46 1.74
C SER A 374 -0.29 8.95 2.03
N MET A 375 -0.87 8.58 3.17
CA MET A 375 -2.21 9.02 3.58
C MET A 375 -2.20 10.33 4.36
N GLY A 376 -1.05 10.99 4.49
CA GLY A 376 -0.93 12.26 5.19
C GLY A 376 -1.70 13.40 4.49
N TYR A 377 -2.08 14.40 5.28
CA TYR A 377 -2.83 15.58 4.85
C TYR A 377 -2.30 16.81 5.61
N ASN A 378 -2.76 18.00 5.25
CA ASN A 378 -2.46 19.22 6.00
C ASN A 378 -3.72 19.66 6.77
N TYR A 379 -3.63 19.68 8.10
CA TYR A 379 -4.65 20.23 8.99
C TYR A 379 -4.00 21.13 10.03
N ASN A 380 -4.70 22.16 10.51
CA ASN A 380 -4.13 23.24 11.33
C ASN A 380 -2.87 23.89 10.76
N GLY A 381 -2.65 23.83 9.45
CA GLY A 381 -1.43 24.34 8.81
C GLY A 381 -0.16 23.58 9.21
N LYS A 382 -0.27 22.38 9.76
CA LYS A 382 0.89 21.53 10.05
C LYS A 382 1.52 21.00 8.77
N LEU A 383 2.84 20.99 8.75
CA LEU A 383 3.64 20.58 7.61
C LEU A 383 3.98 19.09 7.69
N ARG A 384 4.13 18.46 6.53
CA ARG A 384 4.48 17.05 6.45
C ARG A 384 5.98 16.84 6.73
N SER A 385 6.29 15.73 7.36
CA SER A 385 7.64 15.35 7.78
C SER A 385 8.52 14.90 6.61
N ALA A 386 9.84 14.74 6.87
CA ALA A 386 10.74 14.11 5.93
C ALA A 386 10.50 12.59 5.83
N GLU A 387 10.95 12.01 4.71
CA GLU A 387 11.14 10.57 4.53
C GLU A 387 12.63 10.27 4.33
N LEU A 388 13.13 9.30 5.08
CA LEU A 388 14.52 8.88 5.11
C LEU A 388 14.64 7.40 4.74
N LEU A 389 15.76 7.00 4.16
CA LEU A 389 16.09 5.60 3.87
C LEU A 389 17.36 5.23 4.63
N LEU A 390 17.24 4.25 5.53
CA LEU A 390 18.38 3.61 6.16
C LEU A 390 18.95 2.58 5.17
N ARG A 391 20.13 2.87 4.65
CA ARG A 391 20.82 2.06 3.65
C ARG A 391 21.41 0.80 4.29
N GLU A 392 21.67 -0.23 3.48
CA GLU A 392 22.29 -1.48 3.95
C GLU A 392 23.68 -1.28 4.59
N ASP A 393 24.41 -0.25 4.19
CA ASP A 393 25.71 0.14 4.77
C ASP A 393 25.61 0.95 6.07
N GLY A 394 24.37 1.20 6.55
CA GLY A 394 24.09 1.97 7.75
C GLY A 394 24.03 3.49 7.53
N SER A 395 24.30 3.98 6.33
CA SER A 395 24.13 5.41 6.00
C SER A 395 22.64 5.76 5.88
N VAL A 396 22.32 7.04 6.03
CA VAL A 396 20.94 7.55 5.93
C VAL A 396 20.82 8.52 4.76
N GLN A 397 19.91 8.21 3.86
CA GLN A 397 19.62 9.02 2.69
C GLN A 397 18.30 9.77 2.85
N LEU A 398 18.31 11.08 2.59
CA LEU A 398 17.07 11.85 2.46
C LEU A 398 16.40 11.49 1.12
N ILE A 399 15.20 10.89 1.20
CA ILE A 399 14.43 10.48 0.02
C ILE A 399 13.20 11.37 -0.24
N ARG A 400 12.82 12.19 0.74
CA ARG A 400 11.88 13.30 0.63
C ARG A 400 12.18 14.30 1.75
N ARG A 401 12.41 15.56 1.42
CA ARG A 401 12.55 16.58 2.46
C ARG A 401 11.23 16.86 3.15
N ALA A 402 11.31 17.37 4.37
CA ALA A 402 10.12 17.91 5.04
C ALA A 402 9.55 19.11 4.25
N GLU A 403 8.24 19.30 4.37
CA GLU A 403 7.60 20.52 3.87
C GLU A 403 8.08 21.75 4.64
N THR A 404 8.11 22.85 3.94
CA THR A 404 8.35 24.19 4.48
C THR A 404 7.07 25.03 4.33
N PRO A 405 6.96 26.19 4.99
CA PRO A 405 5.84 27.10 4.73
C PRO A 405 5.71 27.49 3.25
N LYS A 406 6.79 27.48 2.47
CA LYS A 406 6.74 27.73 1.01
C LYS A 406 5.92 26.68 0.28
N ASP A 407 6.04 25.41 0.68
CA ASP A 407 5.28 24.32 0.07
C ASP A 407 3.79 24.45 0.40
N TYR A 408 3.49 24.78 1.66
CA TYR A 408 2.10 24.95 2.11
C TYR A 408 1.40 26.13 1.41
N PHE A 409 2.12 27.21 1.15
CA PHE A 409 1.59 28.41 0.50
C PHE A 409 1.74 28.42 -1.02
N ALA A 410 2.36 27.41 -1.62
CA ALA A 410 2.69 27.39 -3.05
C ALA A 410 1.50 27.56 -3.99
N THR A 411 0.31 27.17 -3.55
CA THR A 411 -0.93 27.22 -4.35
C THR A 411 -1.78 28.48 -4.10
N PHE A 412 -1.37 29.35 -3.16
CA PHE A 412 -2.10 30.59 -2.88
C PHE A 412 -1.68 31.72 -3.84
N ASP A 413 -2.64 32.26 -4.57
CA ASP A 413 -2.48 33.49 -5.32
C ASP A 413 -2.80 34.72 -4.41
N PHE A 414 -1.90 34.98 -3.44
CA PHE A 414 -2.04 36.07 -2.48
C PHE A 414 -0.74 36.85 -2.36
N CYS A 415 -0.74 38.06 -2.94
CA CYS A 415 0.42 38.97 -2.92
C CYS A 415 0.86 39.29 -1.49
N GLY A 416 2.16 39.26 -1.25
CA GLY A 416 2.79 39.71 -0.02
C GLY A 416 2.87 38.69 1.11
N LEU A 417 2.20 37.54 1.02
CA LEU A 417 2.31 36.49 2.04
C LEU A 417 3.75 35.94 2.11
N MET A 418 4.33 35.61 0.94
CA MET A 418 5.68 35.09 0.82
C MET A 418 6.73 36.16 1.15
N ASP A 419 6.49 37.39 0.70
CA ASP A 419 7.42 38.54 0.90
C ASP A 419 7.56 38.90 2.38
N LYS A 420 6.50 38.72 3.17
CA LYS A 420 6.52 39.10 4.58
C LYS A 420 7.21 38.08 5.49
N TYR A 421 7.11 36.77 5.20
CA TYR A 421 7.50 35.71 6.13
C TYR A 421 8.58 34.77 5.58
N LEU A 422 8.84 34.74 4.29
CA LEU A 422 9.67 33.73 3.64
C LEU A 422 10.86 34.31 2.86
N LYS A 423 11.36 35.47 3.33
CA LYS A 423 12.57 36.11 2.79
C LYS A 423 13.82 35.27 3.00
#